data_5cc0fe59127ab785cb882731bd3c64d2
#
_entry.id   5cc0fe59127ab785cb882731bd3c64d2
#
_cell.length_a   1.000
_cell.length_b   1.000
_cell.length_c   1.000
_cell.angle_alpha   90.00
_cell.angle_beta   90.00
_cell.angle_gamma   90.00
#
_symmetry.space_group_name_H-M   'P 1'
#
loop_
_entity.id
_entity.type
_entity.pdbx_description
1 polymer ?
#
loop_
_entity_poly.entity_id
_entity_poly.type
_entity_poly.pdbx_seq_one_letter_code
_entity_poly.pdbx_strand_id
1 'polypeptide(L)'
;MAAGNGYKRCKCRDADGRELGAKCPKLRRKGGAWNPNHGTWYGKEELPKGADGKRVDLRLGGFKTETELIAFFEKGLRLLGIPEAGPEGHEARMEIRAMIKAANKQQAPLPDYEELHRKHNVGQPLQSITLGEYWEYWVERRRRLKDIRESTLISYLSNWRTHIREVLSGVRLDRLFVPVVEQVFTEIDRKNEALLAARVSDDPEVQASVRGKHPTGPVTKQQVRATIRTVLASAEREHLVSFNAAKLVKLAPGEKVRGLVWTPSRVEAFNGEYERRLAAKRAGQKRPRRAQGSFEVWLGTPRPSPVMVWTPVQLGAFLDHAMADRLYALYHLIAFCGLRRGEACGVRWIDADLDENLLATVKQLTKVGRAVKEGATKTHYSNGTVALDQATAAVLRAHRARQDEERLVWGPAWTDTGRIFTKEDGRDLTPDWVSTHFERLTFQAGLPPTRLHDLRHGAATLSLAAGNDMKTTSAMLRHSTVSITADLYTTVLPEVAWAAAEASAALVPRSTTV
;
A
#
# COMPACT_ATOMS: atom_id res chain seq x y z
N MET A 1 -28.10 10.69 -13.47
CA MET A 1 -29.45 11.14 -13.85
C MET A 1 -29.37 11.60 -15.29
N ALA A 2 -30.25 11.14 -16.16
CA ALA A 2 -30.24 11.51 -17.57
C ALA A 2 -30.53 13.01 -17.69
N ALA A 3 -29.67 13.74 -18.39
CA ALA A 3 -29.91 15.13 -18.74
C ALA A 3 -31.25 15.22 -19.45
N GLY A 4 -32.08 16.18 -19.02
CA GLY A 4 -33.49 16.33 -19.42
C GLY A 4 -33.70 16.28 -20.93
N ASN A 5 -34.83 15.76 -21.35
CA ASN A 5 -35.24 15.55 -22.74
C ASN A 5 -34.98 16.79 -23.61
N GLY A 6 -33.89 16.73 -24.39
CA GLY A 6 -33.62 17.76 -25.40
C GLY A 6 -34.70 17.78 -26.48
N TYR A 7 -35.13 18.96 -26.86
CA TYR A 7 -36.09 19.16 -27.94
C TYR A 7 -35.67 20.31 -28.85
N LYS A 8 -36.11 20.28 -30.08
CA LYS A 8 -35.80 21.36 -31.04
C LYS A 8 -36.89 22.40 -31.15
N ARG A 9 -36.48 23.66 -31.38
CA ARG A 9 -37.38 24.76 -31.72
C ARG A 9 -36.79 25.54 -32.91
N CYS A 10 -37.66 26.18 -33.66
CA CYS A 10 -37.25 27.08 -34.74
C CYS A 10 -38.07 28.41 -34.68
N LYS A 11 -37.65 29.38 -35.48
CA LYS A 11 -38.28 30.68 -35.61
C LYS A 11 -39.22 30.76 -36.83
N CYS A 12 -39.64 29.60 -37.38
CA CYS A 12 -40.63 29.60 -38.46
C CYS A 12 -41.96 30.16 -37.96
N ARG A 13 -42.68 30.89 -38.84
CA ARG A 13 -43.98 31.46 -38.53
C ARG A 13 -45.07 30.75 -39.31
N ASP A 14 -46.28 30.72 -38.75
CA ASP A 14 -47.50 30.27 -39.43
C ASP A 14 -48.06 31.35 -40.33
N ALA A 15 -49.24 31.09 -40.95
CA ALA A 15 -49.92 32.03 -41.81
C ALA A 15 -50.41 33.33 -41.10
N ASP A 16 -50.58 33.26 -39.76
CA ASP A 16 -50.96 34.39 -38.91
C ASP A 16 -49.73 35.15 -38.35
N GLY A 17 -48.49 34.80 -38.75
CA GLY A 17 -47.25 35.44 -38.33
C GLY A 17 -46.74 34.98 -36.96
N ARG A 18 -47.40 33.99 -36.30
CA ARG A 18 -46.96 33.45 -34.98
C ARG A 18 -45.84 32.44 -35.13
N GLU A 19 -44.88 32.48 -34.22
CA GLU A 19 -43.77 31.49 -34.23
C GLU A 19 -44.25 30.08 -33.94
N LEU A 20 -43.96 29.12 -34.81
CA LEU A 20 -44.28 27.70 -34.66
C LEU A 20 -43.49 27.04 -33.54
N GLY A 21 -42.32 27.54 -33.25
CA GLY A 21 -41.46 27.05 -32.16
C GLY A 21 -41.20 25.54 -32.24
N ALA A 22 -41.60 24.80 -31.21
CA ALA A 22 -41.45 23.34 -31.14
C ALA A 22 -42.47 22.57 -31.99
N LYS A 23 -43.54 23.24 -32.46
CA LYS A 23 -44.63 22.63 -33.26
C LYS A 23 -44.33 22.62 -34.75
N CYS A 24 -43.22 23.16 -35.20
CA CYS A 24 -42.88 23.24 -36.61
C CYS A 24 -42.65 21.85 -37.23
N PRO A 25 -43.38 21.48 -38.29
CA PRO A 25 -43.27 20.15 -38.91
C PRO A 25 -41.91 19.91 -39.56
N LYS A 26 -41.17 20.95 -39.93
CA LYS A 26 -39.80 20.84 -40.50
C LYS A 26 -38.75 20.39 -39.50
N LEU A 27 -39.06 20.37 -38.20
CA LEU A 27 -38.13 19.92 -37.15
C LEU A 27 -37.91 18.40 -37.16
N ARG A 28 -38.83 17.65 -37.77
CA ARG A 28 -38.69 16.17 -37.88
C ARG A 28 -38.68 15.75 -39.35
N ARG A 29 -37.94 14.69 -39.65
CA ARG A 29 -37.97 14.04 -40.97
C ARG A 29 -39.11 13.03 -41.06
N LYS A 30 -39.48 12.62 -42.30
CA LYS A 30 -40.37 11.47 -42.55
C LYS A 30 -39.74 10.25 -41.86
N GLY A 31 -40.32 9.76 -40.79
CA GLY A 31 -39.74 8.71 -39.91
C GLY A 31 -39.45 9.15 -38.48
N GLY A 32 -39.77 10.39 -38.11
CA GLY A 32 -39.77 10.86 -36.71
C GLY A 32 -38.45 11.37 -36.15
N ALA A 33 -37.32 11.12 -36.82
CA ALA A 33 -36.02 11.63 -36.39
C ALA A 33 -35.88 13.15 -36.50
N TRP A 34 -35.11 13.77 -35.61
CA TRP A 34 -34.85 15.21 -35.67
C TRP A 34 -34.12 15.62 -36.94
N ASN A 35 -34.53 16.69 -37.55
CA ASN A 35 -33.86 17.26 -38.70
C ASN A 35 -32.59 18.01 -38.26
N PRO A 36 -31.39 17.58 -38.66
CA PRO A 36 -30.15 18.21 -38.22
C PRO A 36 -30.01 19.64 -38.70
N ASN A 37 -30.57 19.96 -39.88
CA ASN A 37 -30.40 21.25 -40.55
C ASN A 37 -31.53 22.26 -40.22
N HIS A 38 -32.45 21.94 -39.31
CA HIS A 38 -33.57 22.81 -38.99
C HIS A 38 -33.79 22.96 -37.49
N GLY A 39 -33.80 24.21 -37.00
CA GLY A 39 -34.01 24.57 -35.61
C GLY A 39 -32.76 24.31 -34.72
N THR A 40 -32.83 24.77 -33.50
CA THR A 40 -31.80 24.62 -32.47
C THR A 40 -32.31 23.82 -31.30
N TRP A 41 -31.39 23.26 -30.53
CA TRP A 41 -31.69 22.43 -29.39
C TRP A 41 -31.97 23.26 -28.14
N TYR A 42 -32.95 22.81 -27.37
CA TYR A 42 -33.39 23.36 -26.09
C TYR A 42 -33.53 22.25 -25.07
N GLY A 43 -33.32 22.58 -23.78
CA GLY A 43 -33.53 21.67 -22.66
C GLY A 43 -34.17 22.39 -21.48
N LYS A 44 -34.77 21.61 -20.61
CA LYS A 44 -35.39 22.05 -19.37
C LYS A 44 -35.05 21.07 -18.27
N GLU A 45 -34.62 21.58 -17.11
CA GLU A 45 -34.40 20.80 -15.90
C GLU A 45 -35.13 21.45 -14.74
N GLU A 46 -35.79 20.64 -13.90
CA GLU A 46 -36.48 21.11 -12.70
C GLU A 46 -35.51 21.15 -11.55
N LEU A 47 -35.37 22.30 -10.91
CA LEU A 47 -34.52 22.51 -9.76
C LEU A 47 -35.31 22.27 -8.46
N PRO A 48 -34.63 22.05 -7.31
CA PRO A 48 -35.30 21.99 -6.02
C PRO A 48 -36.20 23.20 -5.79
N LYS A 49 -37.38 22.97 -5.21
CA LYS A 49 -38.40 24.02 -4.95
C LYS A 49 -37.80 25.13 -4.10
N GLY A 50 -38.20 26.36 -4.35
CA GLY A 50 -37.85 27.50 -3.53
C GLY A 50 -38.42 27.43 -2.11
N ALA A 51 -38.00 28.33 -1.23
CA ALA A 51 -38.55 28.47 0.11
C ALA A 51 -40.04 28.79 0.11
N ASP A 52 -40.55 29.38 -0.99
CA ASP A 52 -41.97 29.68 -1.24
C ASP A 52 -42.74 28.48 -1.82
N GLY A 53 -42.15 27.30 -1.92
CA GLY A 53 -42.73 26.09 -2.47
C GLY A 53 -42.93 26.09 -3.97
N LYS A 54 -42.57 27.17 -4.69
CA LYS A 54 -42.74 27.26 -6.15
C LYS A 54 -41.68 26.44 -6.88
N ARG A 55 -42.13 25.89 -8.04
CA ARG A 55 -41.21 25.16 -8.95
C ARG A 55 -40.27 26.13 -9.64
N VAL A 56 -39.01 25.76 -9.66
CA VAL A 56 -37.94 26.53 -10.32
C VAL A 56 -37.34 25.68 -11.43
N ASP A 57 -37.30 26.24 -12.66
CA ASP A 57 -36.76 25.57 -13.83
C ASP A 57 -35.47 26.23 -14.31
N LEU A 58 -34.51 25.43 -14.76
CA LEU A 58 -33.44 25.87 -15.62
C LEU A 58 -33.80 25.54 -17.06
N ARG A 59 -34.01 26.58 -17.89
CA ARG A 59 -34.27 26.44 -19.34
C ARG A 59 -33.13 27.06 -20.11
N LEU A 60 -32.51 26.26 -20.97
CA LEU A 60 -31.38 26.64 -21.81
C LEU A 60 -31.68 26.27 -23.26
N GLY A 61 -31.10 26.99 -24.22
CA GLY A 61 -31.37 26.68 -25.62
C GLY A 61 -30.57 27.53 -26.60
N GLY A 62 -30.76 27.23 -27.89
CA GLY A 62 -30.03 27.88 -28.97
C GLY A 62 -28.80 27.11 -29.44
N PHE A 63 -28.60 25.86 -28.95
CA PHE A 63 -27.45 25.02 -29.31
C PHE A 63 -27.61 24.38 -30.69
N LYS A 64 -26.52 24.21 -31.40
CA LYS A 64 -26.49 23.60 -32.73
C LYS A 64 -26.68 22.09 -32.66
N THR A 65 -26.08 21.45 -31.69
CA THR A 65 -26.12 19.99 -31.47
C THR A 65 -26.70 19.65 -30.10
N GLU A 66 -27.23 18.43 -29.96
CA GLU A 66 -27.69 17.90 -28.69
C GLU A 66 -26.56 17.70 -27.70
N THR A 67 -25.39 17.28 -28.20
CA THR A 67 -24.18 17.09 -27.40
C THR A 67 -23.72 18.38 -26.74
N GLU A 68 -23.75 19.53 -27.48
CA GLU A 68 -23.42 20.84 -26.91
C GLU A 68 -24.42 21.24 -25.81
N LEU A 69 -25.71 21.01 -26.02
CA LEU A 69 -26.76 21.25 -25.02
C LEU A 69 -26.50 20.45 -23.74
N ILE A 70 -26.26 19.13 -23.87
CA ILE A 70 -26.01 18.24 -22.74
C ILE A 70 -24.76 18.68 -21.96
N ALA A 71 -23.65 18.92 -22.65
CA ALA A 71 -22.41 19.36 -22.03
C ALA A 71 -22.53 20.69 -21.28
N PHE A 72 -23.33 21.64 -21.83
CA PHE A 72 -23.58 22.91 -21.17
C PHE A 72 -24.50 22.75 -19.95
N PHE A 73 -25.52 21.88 -20.03
CA PHE A 73 -26.36 21.54 -18.89
C PHE A 73 -25.61 20.89 -17.76
N GLU A 74 -24.78 19.88 -18.05
CA GLU A 74 -23.98 19.17 -17.03
C GLU A 74 -23.06 20.14 -16.28
N LYS A 75 -22.38 21.02 -17.01
CA LYS A 75 -21.56 22.07 -16.39
C LYS A 75 -22.41 23.03 -15.55
N GLY A 76 -23.55 23.46 -16.06
CA GLY A 76 -24.46 24.36 -15.36
C GLY A 76 -25.06 23.73 -14.09
N LEU A 77 -25.47 22.47 -14.14
CA LEU A 77 -25.96 21.73 -12.96
C LEU A 77 -24.85 21.53 -11.90
N ARG A 78 -23.60 21.32 -12.33
CA ARG A 78 -22.46 21.28 -11.42
C ARG A 78 -22.27 22.60 -10.67
N LEU A 79 -22.44 23.74 -11.34
CA LEU A 79 -22.36 25.05 -10.69
C LEU A 79 -23.53 25.27 -9.71
N LEU A 80 -24.74 24.83 -10.04
CA LEU A 80 -25.90 24.91 -9.15
C LEU A 80 -25.81 23.99 -7.92
N GLY A 81 -24.93 23.03 -7.95
CA GLY A 81 -24.60 22.17 -6.81
C GLY A 81 -23.60 22.77 -5.81
N ILE A 82 -23.03 23.96 -6.10
CA ILE A 82 -22.06 24.64 -5.21
C ILE A 82 -22.69 25.08 -3.88
N PRO A 83 -23.85 25.78 -3.84
CA PRO A 83 -24.45 26.20 -2.59
C PRO A 83 -25.08 25.03 -1.82
N GLU A 84 -24.90 25.03 -0.49
CA GLU A 84 -25.52 24.04 0.40
C GLU A 84 -27.07 24.15 0.46
N ALA A 85 -27.67 23.10 1.03
CA ALA A 85 -29.13 23.11 1.27
C ALA A 85 -29.46 24.08 2.41
N GLY A 86 -30.45 24.97 2.19
CA GLY A 86 -30.89 25.94 3.19
C GLY A 86 -31.36 27.24 2.54
N PRO A 87 -31.91 28.19 3.32
CA PRO A 87 -32.40 29.48 2.81
C PRO A 87 -31.32 30.30 2.10
N GLU A 88 -30.17 30.47 2.70
CA GLU A 88 -29.02 31.22 2.14
C GLU A 88 -28.46 30.53 0.89
N GLY A 89 -28.34 29.20 0.89
CA GLY A 89 -27.94 28.43 -0.29
C GLY A 89 -28.95 28.50 -1.42
N HIS A 90 -30.24 28.76 -1.12
CA HIS A 90 -31.25 28.97 -2.15
C HIS A 90 -31.01 30.30 -2.90
N GLU A 91 -30.71 31.38 -2.20
CA GLU A 91 -30.42 32.67 -2.81
C GLU A 91 -29.18 32.61 -3.71
N ALA A 92 -28.09 32.03 -3.21
CA ALA A 92 -26.89 31.81 -3.99
C ALA A 92 -27.14 30.94 -5.24
N ARG A 93 -28.00 29.91 -5.12
CA ARG A 93 -28.40 29.06 -6.26
C ARG A 93 -29.18 29.83 -7.30
N MET A 94 -30.03 30.80 -6.90
CA MET A 94 -30.76 31.67 -7.81
C MET A 94 -29.83 32.65 -8.54
N GLU A 95 -28.80 33.18 -7.84
CA GLU A 95 -27.75 34.02 -8.45
C GLU A 95 -26.97 33.23 -9.51
N ILE A 96 -26.48 32.03 -9.20
CA ILE A 96 -25.78 31.17 -10.14
C ILE A 96 -26.67 30.80 -11.33
N ARG A 97 -27.95 30.50 -11.10
CA ARG A 97 -28.92 30.25 -12.17
C ARG A 97 -29.06 31.44 -13.12
N ALA A 98 -29.07 32.66 -12.58
CA ALA A 98 -29.12 33.87 -13.39
C ALA A 98 -27.86 34.02 -14.25
N MET A 99 -26.69 33.76 -13.69
CA MET A 99 -25.41 33.79 -14.43
C MET A 99 -25.40 32.75 -15.55
N ILE A 100 -25.83 31.50 -15.31
CA ILE A 100 -25.91 30.44 -16.33
C ILE A 100 -26.85 30.88 -17.49
N LYS A 101 -28.01 31.46 -17.18
CA LYS A 101 -28.93 31.96 -18.18
C LYS A 101 -28.36 33.12 -18.98
N ALA A 102 -27.64 34.03 -18.34
CA ALA A 102 -26.95 35.13 -19.01
C ALA A 102 -25.87 34.62 -19.97
N ALA A 103 -25.02 33.69 -19.51
CA ALA A 103 -24.00 33.05 -20.35
C ALA A 103 -24.65 32.34 -21.58
N ASN A 104 -25.71 31.57 -21.37
CA ASN A 104 -26.45 30.94 -22.48
C ASN A 104 -27.02 31.96 -23.47
N LYS A 105 -27.61 33.06 -22.99
CA LYS A 105 -28.18 34.12 -23.86
C LYS A 105 -27.10 34.80 -24.70
N GLN A 106 -25.92 35.03 -24.10
CA GLN A 106 -24.79 35.70 -24.73
C GLN A 106 -23.91 34.75 -25.56
N GLN A 107 -24.16 33.43 -25.51
CA GLN A 107 -23.29 32.37 -26.04
C GLN A 107 -21.85 32.46 -25.50
N ALA A 108 -21.73 32.91 -24.26
CA ALA A 108 -20.46 33.02 -23.53
C ALA A 108 -20.14 31.75 -22.74
N PRO A 109 -18.87 31.53 -22.39
CA PRO A 109 -18.51 30.44 -21.48
C PRO A 109 -19.22 30.61 -20.12
N LEU A 110 -19.50 29.47 -19.47
CA LEU A 110 -20.02 29.47 -18.12
C LEU A 110 -18.98 30.07 -17.15
N PRO A 111 -19.45 30.68 -16.04
CA PRO A 111 -18.55 31.13 -14.97
C PRO A 111 -17.61 30.02 -14.51
N ASP A 112 -16.42 30.41 -14.03
CA ASP A 112 -15.44 29.50 -13.50
C ASP A 112 -15.97 28.84 -12.21
N TYR A 113 -15.84 27.52 -12.12
CA TYR A 113 -16.31 26.75 -10.97
C TYR A 113 -15.61 27.16 -9.67
N GLU A 114 -14.30 27.35 -9.73
CA GLU A 114 -13.44 27.66 -8.57
C GLU A 114 -13.73 29.06 -8.04
N GLU A 115 -14.00 30.01 -8.94
CA GLU A 115 -14.35 31.38 -8.61
C GLU A 115 -15.71 31.45 -7.91
N LEU A 116 -16.73 30.78 -8.47
CA LEU A 116 -18.06 30.71 -7.84
C LEU A 116 -18.04 29.93 -6.52
N HIS A 117 -17.28 28.84 -6.47
CA HIS A 117 -17.12 28.04 -5.26
C HIS A 117 -16.50 28.90 -4.14
N ARG A 118 -15.46 29.68 -4.46
CA ARG A 118 -14.88 30.66 -3.51
C ARG A 118 -15.87 31.71 -3.09
N LYS A 119 -16.66 32.28 -4.03
CA LYS A 119 -17.60 33.36 -3.74
C LYS A 119 -18.77 32.92 -2.86
N HIS A 120 -19.34 31.74 -3.09
CA HIS A 120 -20.58 31.29 -2.42
C HIS A 120 -20.33 30.36 -1.22
N ASN A 121 -19.12 29.81 -1.04
CA ASN A 121 -18.74 29.03 0.13
C ASN A 121 -17.85 29.82 1.12
N VAL A 122 -17.57 31.10 0.87
CA VAL A 122 -16.85 32.02 1.79
C VAL A 122 -17.67 32.41 3.03
N GLY A 123 -18.95 32.06 3.09
CA GLY A 123 -19.85 32.39 4.22
C GLY A 123 -20.09 31.28 5.24
N GLN A 124 -19.69 30.03 4.97
CA GLN A 124 -19.72 28.98 5.99
C GLN A 124 -18.30 28.46 6.27
N PRO A 125 -17.95 28.23 7.55
CA PRO A 125 -16.58 27.93 7.90
C PRO A 125 -16.21 26.47 7.58
N LEU A 126 -15.91 26.15 6.28
CA LEU A 126 -14.93 25.13 5.97
C LEU A 126 -13.61 25.41 6.70
N GLN A 127 -13.44 26.67 7.13
CA GLN A 127 -12.36 27.16 7.99
C GLN A 127 -12.40 26.64 9.43
N SER A 128 -13.45 25.97 9.87
CA SER A 128 -13.56 25.45 11.24
C SER A 128 -13.31 23.94 11.36
N ILE A 129 -13.27 23.19 10.25
CA ILE A 129 -13.04 21.74 10.28
C ILE A 129 -11.64 21.43 10.80
N THR A 130 -11.57 20.64 11.85
CA THR A 130 -10.30 20.14 12.38
C THR A 130 -9.75 18.98 11.55
N LEU A 131 -8.45 18.72 11.67
CA LEU A 131 -7.88 17.53 11.04
C LEU A 131 -8.50 16.23 11.57
N GLY A 132 -8.94 16.22 12.83
CA GLY A 132 -9.64 15.07 13.42
C GLY A 132 -10.95 14.75 12.74
N GLU A 133 -11.81 15.74 12.56
CA GLU A 133 -13.09 15.60 11.85
C GLU A 133 -12.89 15.21 10.40
N TYR A 134 -11.95 15.86 9.71
CA TYR A 134 -11.59 15.50 8.34
C TYR A 134 -11.03 14.09 8.22
N TRP A 135 -10.24 13.63 9.19
CA TRP A 135 -9.71 12.27 9.23
C TRP A 135 -10.82 11.23 9.29
N GLU A 136 -11.84 11.42 10.13
CA GLU A 136 -12.97 10.50 10.23
C GLU A 136 -13.75 10.42 8.91
N TYR A 137 -14.06 11.58 8.32
CA TYR A 137 -14.65 11.65 6.98
C TYR A 137 -13.80 10.94 5.92
N TRP A 138 -12.49 11.21 5.91
CA TRP A 138 -11.55 10.64 4.94
C TRP A 138 -11.46 9.12 5.07
N VAL A 139 -11.36 8.58 6.28
CA VAL A 139 -11.31 7.13 6.54
C VAL A 139 -12.58 6.44 6.07
N GLU A 140 -13.74 7.00 6.39
CA GLU A 140 -15.03 6.42 5.98
C GLU A 140 -15.19 6.42 4.46
N ARG A 141 -14.80 7.51 3.82
CA ARG A 141 -14.77 7.61 2.36
C ARG A 141 -13.87 6.55 1.72
N ARG A 142 -12.65 6.30 2.28
CA ARG A 142 -11.73 5.26 1.78
C ARG A 142 -12.30 3.86 1.95
N ARG A 143 -12.98 3.59 3.05
CA ARG A 143 -13.67 2.31 3.28
C ARG A 143 -14.76 2.08 2.23
N ARG A 144 -15.57 3.08 1.96
CA ARG A 144 -16.64 3.01 0.99
C ARG A 144 -16.15 2.83 -0.46
N LEU A 145 -15.12 3.59 -0.85
CA LEU A 145 -14.57 3.55 -2.21
C LEU A 145 -13.68 2.33 -2.46
N LYS A 146 -13.13 1.71 -1.41
CA LYS A 146 -12.20 0.57 -1.50
C LYS A 146 -10.99 0.84 -2.43
N ASP A 147 -10.61 2.11 -2.58
CA ASP A 147 -9.55 2.58 -3.47
C ASP A 147 -8.15 2.43 -2.87
N ILE A 148 -8.04 2.06 -1.59
CA ILE A 148 -6.81 1.69 -0.91
C ILE A 148 -6.93 0.29 -0.30
N ARG A 149 -5.81 -0.42 -0.23
CA ARG A 149 -5.78 -1.74 0.40
C ARG A 149 -6.07 -1.64 1.89
N GLU A 150 -6.81 -2.61 2.44
CA GLU A 150 -7.16 -2.66 3.86
C GLU A 150 -5.91 -2.64 4.77
N SER A 151 -4.83 -3.34 4.39
CA SER A 151 -3.57 -3.31 5.12
C SER A 151 -2.93 -1.91 5.17
N THR A 152 -3.08 -1.12 4.09
CA THR A 152 -2.62 0.27 4.04
C THR A 152 -3.46 1.15 4.96
N LEU A 153 -4.79 0.97 4.94
CA LEU A 153 -5.70 1.70 5.82
C LEU A 153 -5.40 1.40 7.29
N ILE A 154 -5.15 0.13 7.65
CA ILE A 154 -4.74 -0.26 9.01
C ILE A 154 -3.43 0.44 9.43
N SER A 155 -2.45 0.53 8.52
CA SER A 155 -1.22 1.26 8.79
C SER A 155 -1.47 2.74 9.05
N TYR A 156 -2.34 3.37 8.26
CA TYR A 156 -2.73 4.77 8.47
C TYR A 156 -3.47 4.96 9.80
N LEU A 157 -4.41 4.07 10.14
CA LEU A 157 -5.13 4.08 11.43
C LEU A 157 -4.17 3.92 12.61
N SER A 158 -3.15 3.06 12.48
CA SER A 158 -2.13 2.87 13.50
C SER A 158 -1.29 4.13 13.68
N ASN A 159 -0.78 4.73 12.59
CA ASN A 159 0.00 5.96 12.63
C ASN A 159 -0.80 7.12 13.23
N TRP A 160 -2.08 7.25 12.82
CA TRP A 160 -2.99 8.24 13.38
C TRP A 160 -3.13 8.10 14.89
N ARG A 161 -3.52 6.90 15.35
CA ARG A 161 -3.77 6.63 16.77
C ARG A 161 -2.53 6.84 17.64
N THR A 162 -1.36 6.41 17.14
CA THR A 162 -0.13 6.33 17.95
C THR A 162 0.66 7.65 17.94
N HIS A 163 0.64 8.39 16.82
CA HIS A 163 1.56 9.49 16.63
C HIS A 163 0.90 10.83 16.24
N ILE A 164 -0.21 10.80 15.51
CA ILE A 164 -0.74 12.02 14.88
C ILE A 164 -1.87 12.64 15.70
N ARG A 165 -2.81 11.81 16.16
CA ARG A 165 -4.06 12.24 16.80
C ARG A 165 -3.84 13.20 17.96
N GLU A 166 -2.93 12.87 18.86
CA GLU A 166 -2.66 13.66 20.08
C GLU A 166 -2.24 15.09 19.75
N VAL A 167 -1.46 15.28 18.68
CA VAL A 167 -0.88 16.58 18.31
C VAL A 167 -1.79 17.36 17.36
N LEU A 168 -2.38 16.68 16.36
CA LEU A 168 -3.03 17.37 15.24
C LEU A 168 -4.55 17.25 15.19
N SER A 169 -5.20 16.38 16.00
CA SER A 169 -6.65 16.16 15.83
C SER A 169 -7.49 17.42 16.03
N GLY A 170 -7.12 18.28 16.99
CA GLY A 170 -7.82 19.54 17.29
C GLY A 170 -7.38 20.72 16.42
N VAL A 171 -6.38 20.53 15.55
CA VAL A 171 -5.88 21.62 14.71
C VAL A 171 -6.76 21.79 13.50
N ARG A 172 -7.19 23.04 13.24
CA ARG A 172 -8.00 23.35 12.05
C ARG A 172 -7.18 23.18 10.77
N LEU A 173 -7.82 22.74 9.69
CA LEU A 173 -7.14 22.49 8.40
C LEU A 173 -6.44 23.75 7.86
N ASP A 174 -7.05 24.93 8.00
CA ASP A 174 -6.46 26.22 7.56
C ASP A 174 -5.24 26.66 8.39
N ARG A 175 -4.99 26.02 9.53
CA ARG A 175 -3.85 26.28 10.42
C ARG A 175 -2.74 25.23 10.32
N LEU A 176 -2.85 24.27 9.40
CA LEU A 176 -1.86 23.22 9.20
C LEU A 176 -0.67 23.70 8.37
N PHE A 177 0.16 24.54 8.98
CA PHE A 177 1.44 24.97 8.40
C PHE A 177 2.57 23.99 8.73
N VAL A 178 3.72 24.14 8.04
CA VAL A 178 4.87 23.24 8.22
C VAL A 178 5.29 23.10 9.69
N PRO A 179 5.49 24.19 10.47
CA PRO A 179 5.89 24.06 11.88
C PRO A 179 4.88 23.30 12.74
N VAL A 180 3.58 23.39 12.42
CA VAL A 180 2.54 22.66 13.15
C VAL A 180 2.61 21.16 12.87
N VAL A 181 2.86 20.77 11.62
CA VAL A 181 3.07 19.35 11.26
C VAL A 181 4.37 18.82 11.86
N GLU A 182 5.42 19.63 11.95
CA GLU A 182 6.71 19.27 12.58
C GLU A 182 6.58 18.95 14.07
N GLN A 183 5.60 19.54 14.77
CA GLN A 183 5.34 19.23 16.20
C GLN A 183 5.07 17.72 16.42
N VAL A 184 4.51 17.01 15.44
CA VAL A 184 4.32 15.53 15.53
C VAL A 184 5.67 14.84 15.71
N PHE A 185 6.68 15.27 14.99
CA PHE A 185 8.01 14.64 15.02
C PHE A 185 8.79 15.05 16.26
N THR A 186 8.64 16.29 16.70
CA THR A 186 9.18 16.76 17.99
C THR A 186 8.59 15.95 19.15
N GLU A 187 7.28 15.70 19.13
CA GLU A 187 6.63 14.88 20.16
C GLU A 187 7.09 13.42 20.12
N ILE A 188 7.32 12.86 18.92
CA ILE A 188 7.91 11.51 18.77
C ILE A 188 9.32 11.49 19.38
N ASP A 189 10.14 12.51 19.15
CA ASP A 189 11.49 12.58 19.71
C ASP A 189 11.47 12.73 21.23
N ARG A 190 10.61 13.58 21.78
CA ARG A 190 10.39 13.70 23.21
C ARG A 190 9.98 12.37 23.86
N LYS A 191 9.08 11.62 23.22
CA LYS A 191 8.67 10.28 23.69
C LYS A 191 9.81 9.26 23.60
N ASN A 192 10.65 9.35 22.58
CA ASN A 192 11.84 8.51 22.45
C ASN A 192 12.86 8.80 23.56
N GLU A 193 13.14 10.07 23.85
CA GLU A 193 14.04 10.50 24.94
C GLU A 193 13.53 10.03 26.30
N ALA A 194 12.24 10.24 26.59
CA ALA A 194 11.62 9.75 27.81
C ALA A 194 11.72 8.22 27.96
N LEU A 195 11.51 7.49 26.86
CA LEU A 195 11.65 6.03 26.83
C LEU A 195 13.09 5.58 27.12
N LEU A 196 14.08 6.25 26.54
CA LEU A 196 15.49 5.93 26.74
C LEU A 196 15.92 6.27 28.18
N ALA A 197 15.50 7.40 28.71
CA ALA A 197 15.74 7.78 30.11
C ALA A 197 15.11 6.77 31.10
N ALA A 198 13.87 6.33 30.84
CA ALA A 198 13.18 5.37 31.67
C ALA A 198 13.88 3.98 31.67
N ARG A 199 14.59 3.60 30.60
CA ARG A 199 15.34 2.34 30.53
C ARG A 199 16.57 2.30 31.43
N VAL A 200 17.17 3.46 31.71
CA VAL A 200 18.37 3.61 32.54
C VAL A 200 18.03 4.20 33.91
N SER A 201 16.77 4.32 34.26
CA SER A 201 16.32 4.77 35.59
C SER A 201 16.74 3.80 36.67
N ASP A 202 17.09 4.28 37.84
CA ASP A 202 17.39 3.45 39.03
C ASP A 202 16.13 2.82 39.63
N ASP A 203 14.93 3.27 39.25
CA ASP A 203 13.66 2.74 39.70
C ASP A 203 13.23 1.52 38.85
N PRO A 204 13.13 0.31 39.47
CA PRO A 204 12.72 -0.90 38.78
C PRO A 204 11.29 -0.86 38.20
N GLU A 205 10.36 -0.09 38.80
CA GLU A 205 9.01 0.06 38.29
C GLU A 205 8.98 0.88 37.01
N VAL A 206 9.79 1.95 36.95
CA VAL A 206 9.97 2.77 35.76
C VAL A 206 10.58 1.92 34.64
N GLN A 207 11.63 1.15 34.90
CA GLN A 207 12.23 0.23 33.92
C GLN A 207 11.20 -0.81 33.44
N ALA A 208 10.41 -1.38 34.34
CA ALA A 208 9.39 -2.37 34.00
C ALA A 208 8.30 -1.80 33.10
N SER A 209 7.91 -0.52 33.31
CA SER A 209 6.87 0.17 32.54
C SER A 209 7.21 0.35 31.04
N VAL A 210 8.49 0.34 30.70
CA VAL A 210 9.01 0.50 29.33
C VAL A 210 9.56 -0.78 28.72
N ARG A 211 9.45 -1.90 29.43
CA ARG A 211 9.89 -3.21 28.93
C ARG A 211 9.17 -3.57 27.62
N GLY A 212 9.94 -3.93 26.59
CA GLY A 212 9.40 -4.29 25.26
C GLY A 212 8.96 -3.11 24.40
N LYS A 213 8.99 -1.87 24.90
CA LYS A 213 8.76 -0.67 24.07
C LYS A 213 10.07 -0.31 23.36
N HIS A 214 9.96 0.16 22.11
CA HIS A 214 11.09 0.58 21.29
C HIS A 214 10.94 2.03 20.83
N PRO A 215 12.04 2.79 20.74
CA PRO A 215 12.01 4.13 20.16
C PRO A 215 11.48 4.10 18.71
N THR A 216 10.73 5.13 18.34
CA THR A 216 10.23 5.29 16.98
C THR A 216 11.36 5.69 16.05
N GLY A 217 11.77 4.78 15.17
CA GLY A 217 12.89 4.99 14.26
C GLY A 217 12.55 5.87 13.04
N PRO A 218 13.59 6.24 12.25
CA PRO A 218 13.45 7.13 11.09
C PRO A 218 12.46 6.61 10.04
N VAL A 219 12.43 5.31 9.76
CA VAL A 219 11.49 4.69 8.80
C VAL A 219 10.04 4.89 9.24
N THR A 220 9.75 4.72 10.52
CA THR A 220 8.39 4.95 11.06
C THR A 220 8.02 6.42 10.98
N LYS A 221 8.95 7.35 11.27
CA LYS A 221 8.72 8.79 11.09
C LYS A 221 8.37 9.12 9.64
N GLN A 222 9.07 8.53 8.65
CA GLN A 222 8.74 8.68 7.23
C GLN A 222 7.35 8.14 6.90
N GLN A 223 6.93 7.02 7.50
CA GLN A 223 5.57 6.46 7.32
C GLN A 223 4.50 7.37 7.94
N VAL A 224 4.76 7.94 9.12
CA VAL A 224 3.87 8.94 9.75
C VAL A 224 3.72 10.16 8.84
N ARG A 225 4.84 10.71 8.33
CA ARG A 225 4.81 11.81 7.37
C ARG A 225 4.02 11.45 6.11
N ALA A 226 4.23 10.26 5.56
CA ALA A 226 3.50 9.79 4.38
C ALA A 226 1.98 9.68 4.64
N THR A 227 1.58 9.26 5.85
CA THR A 227 0.18 9.24 6.26
C THR A 227 -0.43 10.64 6.25
N ILE A 228 0.20 11.61 6.92
CA ILE A 228 -0.27 13.01 6.95
C ILE A 228 -0.31 13.57 5.53
N ARG A 229 0.75 13.36 4.74
CA ARG A 229 0.83 13.81 3.35
C ARG A 229 -0.32 13.26 2.49
N THR A 230 -0.70 12.00 2.68
CA THR A 230 -1.78 11.37 1.91
C THR A 230 -3.14 11.98 2.25
N VAL A 231 -3.41 12.23 3.53
CA VAL A 231 -4.64 12.86 4.00
C VAL A 231 -4.72 14.31 3.53
N LEU A 232 -3.64 15.09 3.73
CA LEU A 232 -3.59 16.48 3.29
C LEU A 232 -3.61 16.62 1.75
N ALA A 233 -3.12 15.64 0.99
CA ALA A 233 -3.27 15.64 -0.47
C ALA A 233 -4.73 15.44 -0.91
N SER A 234 -5.55 14.78 -0.11
CA SER A 234 -7.00 14.72 -0.36
C SER A 234 -7.66 16.06 0.00
N ALA A 235 -7.32 16.66 1.14
CA ALA A 235 -7.81 17.97 1.55
C ALA A 235 -7.39 19.08 0.56
N GLU A 236 -6.17 19.02 0.01
CA GLU A 236 -5.66 19.94 -1.02
C GLU A 236 -6.49 19.82 -2.33
N ARG A 237 -6.82 18.60 -2.76
CA ARG A 237 -7.69 18.38 -3.94
C ARG A 237 -9.15 18.78 -3.70
N GLU A 238 -9.59 18.78 -2.46
CA GLU A 238 -10.93 19.21 -2.04
C GLU A 238 -10.94 20.72 -1.68
N HIS A 239 -9.82 21.43 -1.93
CA HIS A 239 -9.64 22.87 -1.69
C HIS A 239 -9.86 23.30 -0.21
N LEU A 240 -9.72 22.34 0.72
CA LEU A 240 -9.82 22.60 2.16
C LEU A 240 -8.53 23.16 2.75
N VAL A 241 -7.41 22.95 2.08
CA VAL A 241 -6.10 23.54 2.37
C VAL A 241 -5.49 24.08 1.09
N SER A 242 -4.76 25.18 1.19
CA SER A 242 -4.10 25.83 0.04
C SER A 242 -2.86 25.10 -0.43
N PHE A 243 -2.22 24.34 0.44
CA PHE A 243 -1.04 23.53 0.15
C PHE A 243 -0.89 22.39 1.16
N ASN A 244 -0.15 21.36 0.78
CA ASN A 244 0.11 20.22 1.64
C ASN A 244 1.40 20.43 2.44
N ALA A 245 1.27 20.90 3.68
CA ALA A 245 2.39 21.18 4.57
C ALA A 245 3.31 19.98 4.81
N ALA A 246 2.78 18.76 4.84
CA ALA A 246 3.57 17.54 5.06
C ALA A 246 4.53 17.21 3.89
N LYS A 247 4.35 17.79 2.69
CA LYS A 247 5.31 17.67 1.58
C LYS A 247 6.62 18.40 1.90
N LEU A 248 6.54 19.48 2.66
CA LEU A 248 7.64 20.40 2.96
C LEU A 248 8.41 20.04 4.23
N VAL A 249 7.85 19.20 5.09
CA VAL A 249 8.53 18.72 6.31
C VAL A 249 9.79 17.92 5.92
N LYS A 250 10.92 18.34 6.46
CA LYS A 250 12.21 17.65 6.27
C LYS A 250 12.48 16.75 7.47
N LEU A 251 12.67 15.47 7.21
CA LEU A 251 13.08 14.48 8.21
C LEU A 251 14.48 13.99 7.86
N ALA A 252 15.28 13.76 8.90
CA ALA A 252 16.56 13.12 8.72
C ALA A 252 16.40 11.80 7.95
N PRO A 253 17.21 11.53 6.92
CA PRO A 253 17.20 10.25 6.26
C PRO A 253 17.59 9.17 7.27
N GLY A 254 16.89 8.03 7.25
CA GLY A 254 17.35 6.86 7.97
C GLY A 254 18.66 6.35 7.37
N GLU A 255 19.50 5.72 8.19
CA GLU A 255 20.65 5.00 7.67
C GLU A 255 20.18 3.95 6.66
N LYS A 256 20.86 3.90 5.50
CA LYS A 256 20.62 2.83 4.53
C LYS A 256 21.08 1.53 5.14
N VAL A 257 20.14 0.64 5.44
CA VAL A 257 20.46 -0.70 5.92
C VAL A 257 21.17 -1.46 4.80
N ARG A 258 22.42 -1.84 5.03
CA ARG A 258 23.15 -2.74 4.13
C ARG A 258 22.94 -4.18 4.57
N GLY A 259 22.62 -5.06 3.62
CA GLY A 259 22.66 -6.49 3.86
C GLY A 259 24.10 -6.94 4.16
N LEU A 260 24.28 -7.87 5.08
CA LEU A 260 25.56 -8.47 5.39
C LEU A 260 25.47 -9.99 5.37
N VAL A 261 26.56 -10.64 4.97
CA VAL A 261 26.69 -12.10 5.02
C VAL A 261 27.14 -12.54 6.41
N TRP A 262 26.64 -13.64 6.89
CA TRP A 262 27.12 -14.32 8.10
C TRP A 262 28.47 -15.00 7.85
N THR A 263 29.54 -14.20 7.88
CA THR A 263 30.92 -14.74 7.86
C THR A 263 31.26 -15.47 9.17
N PRO A 264 32.24 -16.38 9.18
CA PRO A 264 32.65 -17.08 10.40
C PRO A 264 32.93 -16.15 11.58
N SER A 265 33.65 -15.04 11.35
CA SER A 265 33.93 -14.04 12.39
C SER A 265 32.67 -13.34 12.96
N ARG A 266 31.69 -13.06 12.12
CA ARG A 266 30.41 -12.49 12.58
C ARG A 266 29.56 -13.49 13.36
N VAL A 267 29.59 -14.76 12.98
CA VAL A 267 28.94 -15.86 13.71
C VAL A 267 29.59 -16.02 15.10
N GLU A 268 30.88 -16.03 15.17
CA GLU A 268 31.63 -16.13 16.43
C GLU A 268 31.31 -14.95 17.37
N ALA A 269 31.36 -13.73 16.86
CA ALA A 269 30.98 -12.52 17.62
C ALA A 269 29.54 -12.56 18.13
N PHE A 270 28.59 -13.01 17.29
CA PHE A 270 27.19 -13.17 17.67
C PHE A 270 27.05 -14.24 18.77
N ASN A 271 27.67 -15.39 18.60
CA ASN A 271 27.59 -16.48 19.58
C ASN A 271 28.19 -16.06 20.93
N GLY A 272 29.34 -15.35 20.92
CA GLY A 272 29.94 -14.80 22.13
C GLY A 272 29.03 -13.83 22.87
N GLU A 273 28.31 -12.95 22.15
CA GLU A 273 27.32 -12.04 22.74
C GLU A 273 26.07 -12.80 23.24
N TYR A 274 25.61 -13.78 22.48
CA TYR A 274 24.47 -14.63 22.88
C TYR A 274 24.77 -15.37 24.19
N GLU A 275 25.94 -16.02 24.30
CA GLU A 275 26.33 -16.74 25.51
C GLU A 275 26.48 -15.81 26.72
N ARG A 276 27.07 -14.61 26.54
CA ARG A 276 27.14 -13.59 27.61
C ARG A 276 25.77 -13.20 28.13
N ARG A 277 24.82 -12.93 27.21
CA ARG A 277 23.44 -12.56 27.55
C ARG A 277 22.68 -13.72 28.21
N LEU A 278 22.89 -14.93 27.73
CA LEU A 278 22.27 -16.12 28.28
C LEU A 278 22.79 -16.39 29.71
N ALA A 279 24.08 -16.24 29.94
CA ALA A 279 24.68 -16.36 31.28
C ALA A 279 24.14 -15.29 32.24
N ALA A 280 24.10 -14.03 31.82
CA ALA A 280 23.52 -12.93 32.61
C ALA A 280 22.03 -13.19 32.99
N LYS A 281 21.25 -13.68 32.03
CA LYS A 281 19.83 -14.04 32.29
C LYS A 281 19.73 -15.20 33.30
N ARG A 282 20.60 -16.19 33.19
CA ARG A 282 20.62 -17.35 34.12
C ARG A 282 21.02 -16.93 35.53
N ALA A 283 22.00 -16.06 35.67
CA ALA A 283 22.48 -15.55 36.96
C ALA A 283 21.37 -14.74 37.70
N GLY A 284 20.52 -14.02 37.00
CA GLY A 284 19.40 -13.25 37.57
C GLY A 284 18.14 -14.07 37.92
N GLN A 285 18.09 -15.38 37.65
CA GLN A 285 16.93 -16.22 37.90
C GLN A 285 17.07 -17.08 39.17
N LYS A 286 16.14 -16.93 40.14
CA LYS A 286 16.07 -17.76 41.35
C LYS A 286 15.82 -19.29 41.10
N ARG A 287 15.28 -19.65 39.93
CA ARG A 287 15.10 -21.05 39.46
C ARG A 287 15.19 -21.10 37.93
N PRO A 288 16.28 -21.57 37.33
CA PRO A 288 16.41 -21.66 35.88
C PRO A 288 15.53 -22.80 35.32
N ARG A 289 14.45 -22.47 34.63
CA ARG A 289 13.78 -23.42 33.73
C ARG A 289 14.60 -23.54 32.45
N ARG A 290 15.17 -24.73 32.24
CA ARG A 290 16.28 -25.02 31.31
C ARG A 290 16.06 -24.68 29.83
N ALA A 291 14.83 -24.50 29.35
CA ALA A 291 14.53 -24.31 27.92
C ALA A 291 13.79 -23.01 27.56
N GLN A 292 13.10 -22.40 28.53
CA GLN A 292 12.22 -21.24 28.28
C GLN A 292 12.99 -19.92 28.39
N GLY A 293 13.95 -19.65 27.57
CA GLY A 293 14.64 -18.38 27.65
C GLY A 293 15.82 -18.27 26.71
N SER A 294 16.34 -19.41 26.24
CA SER A 294 17.47 -19.42 25.31
C SER A 294 17.08 -18.92 23.92
N PHE A 295 15.94 -19.32 23.40
CA PHE A 295 15.43 -18.86 22.12
C PHE A 295 15.14 -17.35 22.14
N GLU A 296 14.49 -16.83 23.18
CA GLU A 296 14.23 -15.39 23.30
C GLU A 296 15.51 -14.58 23.44
N VAL A 297 16.51 -15.08 24.17
CA VAL A 297 17.82 -14.44 24.27
C VAL A 297 18.51 -14.43 22.91
N TRP A 298 18.53 -15.56 22.20
CA TRP A 298 19.08 -15.68 20.87
C TRP A 298 18.41 -14.71 19.88
N LEU A 299 17.07 -14.65 19.85
CA LEU A 299 16.30 -13.76 19.00
C LEU A 299 16.54 -12.28 19.33
N GLY A 300 16.71 -11.95 20.62
CA GLY A 300 16.99 -10.61 21.13
C GLY A 300 18.46 -10.19 21.09
N THR A 301 19.39 -11.09 20.71
CA THR A 301 20.81 -10.76 20.57
C THR A 301 21.02 -9.88 19.34
N PRO A 302 21.72 -8.73 19.46
CA PRO A 302 21.98 -7.83 18.35
C PRO A 302 22.69 -8.52 17.19
N ARG A 303 22.19 -8.29 15.99
CA ARG A 303 22.79 -8.74 14.74
C ARG A 303 23.64 -7.61 14.15
N PRO A 304 24.71 -7.92 13.39
CA PRO A 304 25.55 -6.92 12.72
C PRO A 304 24.79 -6.00 11.76
N SER A 305 23.70 -6.50 11.18
CA SER A 305 22.75 -5.72 10.36
C SER A 305 21.33 -6.23 10.59
N PRO A 306 20.32 -5.37 10.45
CA PRO A 306 18.91 -5.81 10.36
C PRO A 306 18.64 -6.79 9.22
N VAL A 307 19.44 -6.78 8.15
CA VAL A 307 19.40 -7.72 7.02
C VAL A 307 20.64 -8.59 7.03
N MET A 308 20.47 -9.86 7.31
CA MET A 308 21.56 -10.84 7.35
C MET A 308 21.28 -11.99 6.38
N VAL A 309 22.26 -12.31 5.56
CA VAL A 309 22.19 -13.39 4.55
C VAL A 309 23.12 -14.53 4.96
N TRP A 310 22.64 -15.74 4.85
CA TRP A 310 23.47 -16.93 5.06
C TRP A 310 24.43 -17.17 3.88
N THR A 311 25.55 -17.79 4.18
CA THR A 311 26.41 -18.40 3.16
C THR A 311 25.69 -19.62 2.52
N PRO A 312 26.13 -20.08 1.33
CA PRO A 312 25.58 -21.31 0.73
C PRO A 312 25.64 -22.52 1.68
N VAL A 313 26.73 -22.66 2.44
CA VAL A 313 26.92 -23.74 3.43
C VAL A 313 25.89 -23.66 4.57
N GLN A 314 25.64 -22.45 5.09
CA GLN A 314 24.64 -22.26 6.16
C GLN A 314 23.21 -22.50 5.64
N LEU A 315 22.91 -22.08 4.42
CA LEU A 315 21.61 -22.38 3.80
C LEU A 315 21.41 -23.88 3.60
N GLY A 316 22.45 -24.61 3.11
CA GLY A 316 22.43 -26.06 2.99
C GLY A 316 22.16 -26.73 4.34
N ALA A 317 22.90 -26.35 5.37
CA ALA A 317 22.69 -26.88 6.72
C ALA A 317 21.28 -26.62 7.28
N PHE A 318 20.69 -25.45 6.98
CA PHE A 318 19.29 -25.18 7.32
C PHE A 318 18.33 -26.12 6.59
N LEU A 319 18.50 -26.28 5.28
CA LEU A 319 17.63 -27.13 4.47
C LEU A 319 17.73 -28.60 4.89
N ASP A 320 18.94 -29.09 5.20
CA ASP A 320 19.14 -30.45 5.71
C ASP A 320 18.43 -30.64 7.07
N HIS A 321 18.57 -29.68 7.99
CA HIS A 321 17.87 -29.72 9.28
C HIS A 321 16.35 -29.68 9.12
N ALA A 322 15.86 -28.87 8.20
CA ALA A 322 14.42 -28.67 7.94
C ALA A 322 13.80 -29.79 7.09
N MET A 323 14.56 -30.74 6.56
CA MET A 323 14.08 -31.77 5.60
C MET A 323 12.89 -32.59 6.13
N ALA A 324 12.90 -32.89 7.43
CA ALA A 324 11.81 -33.61 8.09
C ALA A 324 10.61 -32.70 8.46
N ASP A 325 10.77 -31.38 8.38
CA ASP A 325 9.70 -30.45 8.74
C ASP A 325 8.63 -30.41 7.66
N ARG A 326 7.38 -30.26 8.10
CA ARG A 326 6.23 -30.22 7.22
C ARG A 326 6.29 -29.07 6.21
N LEU A 327 6.91 -27.95 6.56
CA LEU A 327 7.06 -26.78 5.69
C LEU A 327 8.41 -26.72 4.96
N TYR A 328 9.17 -27.82 4.94
CA TYR A 328 10.44 -27.89 4.20
C TYR A 328 10.32 -27.36 2.78
N ALA A 329 9.33 -27.81 2.03
CA ALA A 329 9.11 -27.40 0.65
C ALA A 329 8.81 -25.89 0.50
N LEU A 330 8.17 -25.27 1.50
CA LEU A 330 7.95 -23.81 1.53
C LEU A 330 9.27 -23.06 1.69
N TYR A 331 10.12 -23.52 2.60
CA TYR A 331 11.43 -22.88 2.83
C TYR A 331 12.36 -23.08 1.64
N HIS A 332 12.36 -24.25 1.04
CA HIS A 332 13.11 -24.57 -0.17
C HIS A 332 12.69 -23.65 -1.33
N LEU A 333 11.39 -23.52 -1.57
CA LEU A 333 10.84 -22.63 -2.60
C LEU A 333 11.22 -21.16 -2.38
N ILE A 334 11.19 -20.67 -1.14
CA ILE A 334 11.61 -19.29 -0.85
C ILE A 334 13.11 -19.12 -1.07
N ALA A 335 13.92 -20.11 -0.66
CA ALA A 335 15.39 -20.05 -0.73
C ALA A 335 15.90 -20.01 -2.17
N PHE A 336 15.33 -20.76 -3.08
CA PHE A 336 15.78 -20.84 -4.48
C PHE A 336 15.00 -19.92 -5.43
N CYS A 337 13.70 -19.77 -5.26
CA CYS A 337 12.87 -18.96 -6.16
C CYS A 337 12.61 -17.54 -5.63
N GLY A 338 13.02 -17.22 -4.42
CA GLY A 338 12.92 -15.88 -3.85
C GLY A 338 11.51 -15.35 -3.67
N LEU A 339 10.49 -16.19 -3.43
CA LEU A 339 9.12 -15.76 -3.20
C LEU A 339 9.03 -14.89 -1.94
N ARG A 340 8.13 -13.89 -1.98
CA ARG A 340 7.77 -13.19 -0.74
C ARG A 340 6.97 -14.14 0.16
N ARG A 341 7.11 -14.00 1.48
CA ARG A 341 6.41 -14.83 2.47
C ARG A 341 4.92 -14.98 2.18
N GLY A 342 4.23 -13.88 1.89
CA GLY A 342 2.79 -13.91 1.60
C GLY A 342 2.46 -14.59 0.27
N GLU A 343 3.34 -14.47 -0.73
CA GLU A 343 3.23 -15.18 -2.00
C GLU A 343 3.40 -16.68 -1.77
N ALA A 344 4.48 -17.10 -1.08
CA ALA A 344 4.71 -18.51 -0.76
C ALA A 344 3.54 -19.15 0.02
N CYS A 345 2.98 -18.45 1.01
CA CYS A 345 1.77 -18.94 1.69
C CYS A 345 0.53 -18.96 0.80
N GLY A 346 0.52 -18.20 -0.31
CA GLY A 346 -0.63 -18.00 -1.18
C GLY A 346 -0.68 -18.86 -2.44
N VAL A 347 0.43 -19.54 -2.81
CA VAL A 347 0.48 -20.40 -4.00
C VAL A 347 -0.50 -21.58 -3.93
N ARG A 348 -1.05 -21.96 -5.08
CA ARG A 348 -2.05 -23.02 -5.20
C ARG A 348 -1.59 -24.07 -6.18
N TRP A 349 -2.08 -25.30 -6.04
CA TRP A 349 -1.76 -26.39 -6.97
C TRP A 349 -2.20 -26.11 -8.40
N ILE A 350 -3.31 -25.41 -8.59
CA ILE A 350 -3.78 -25.01 -9.93
C ILE A 350 -2.85 -24.01 -10.63
N ASP A 351 -2.01 -23.31 -9.86
CA ASP A 351 -1.04 -22.32 -10.37
C ASP A 351 0.35 -22.97 -10.62
N ALA A 352 0.53 -24.27 -10.32
CA ALA A 352 1.79 -25.01 -10.46
C ALA A 352 1.70 -26.02 -11.62
N ASP A 353 2.56 -25.81 -12.61
CA ASP A 353 2.84 -26.79 -13.67
C ASP A 353 4.20 -27.44 -13.35
N LEU A 354 4.16 -28.59 -12.68
CA LEU A 354 5.38 -29.28 -12.27
C LEU A 354 6.03 -30.06 -13.41
N ASP A 355 5.35 -30.28 -14.52
CA ASP A 355 5.89 -30.98 -15.69
C ASP A 355 6.73 -30.02 -16.54
N GLU A 356 6.26 -28.80 -16.69
CA GLU A 356 7.01 -27.67 -17.28
C GLU A 356 7.93 -26.96 -16.29
N ASN A 357 7.94 -27.35 -15.01
CA ASN A 357 8.69 -26.70 -13.93
C ASN A 357 8.39 -25.20 -13.80
N LEU A 358 7.11 -24.84 -13.82
CA LEU A 358 6.64 -23.48 -13.71
C LEU A 358 5.68 -23.30 -12.52
N LEU A 359 5.76 -22.15 -11.87
CA LEU A 359 4.86 -21.76 -10.79
C LEU A 359 4.38 -20.32 -11.00
N ALA A 360 3.08 -20.14 -11.20
CA ALA A 360 2.50 -18.80 -11.26
C ALA A 360 2.22 -18.25 -9.87
N THR A 361 2.61 -17.00 -9.62
CA THR A 361 2.37 -16.30 -8.35
C THR A 361 1.23 -15.31 -8.55
N VAL A 362 -0.01 -15.75 -8.37
CA VAL A 362 -1.23 -14.98 -8.65
C VAL A 362 -1.81 -14.36 -7.39
N LYS A 363 -1.71 -15.08 -6.27
CA LYS A 363 -2.33 -14.76 -4.99
C LYS A 363 -1.30 -14.68 -3.88
N GLN A 364 -1.62 -13.92 -2.85
CA GLN A 364 -0.86 -13.87 -1.60
C GLN A 364 -1.77 -13.96 -0.38
N LEU A 365 -1.27 -14.52 0.71
CA LEU A 365 -1.90 -14.43 2.01
C LEU A 365 -1.31 -13.25 2.80
N THR A 366 -2.19 -12.44 3.35
CA THR A 366 -1.81 -11.30 4.20
C THR A 366 -2.62 -11.33 5.49
N LYS A 367 -1.95 -11.13 6.61
CA LYS A 367 -2.64 -10.94 7.90
C LYS A 367 -3.19 -9.52 7.98
N VAL A 368 -4.48 -9.40 8.23
CA VAL A 368 -5.21 -8.15 8.37
C VAL A 368 -5.94 -8.19 9.71
N GLY A 369 -5.40 -7.48 10.71
CA GLY A 369 -5.85 -7.64 12.09
C GLY A 369 -5.60 -9.05 12.63
N ARG A 370 -6.68 -9.77 12.99
CA ARG A 370 -6.62 -11.17 13.42
C ARG A 370 -6.89 -12.18 12.30
N ALA A 371 -7.39 -11.73 11.16
CA ALA A 371 -7.75 -12.58 10.04
C ALA A 371 -6.61 -12.73 9.03
N VAL A 372 -6.54 -13.91 8.39
CA VAL A 372 -5.74 -14.12 7.19
C VAL A 372 -6.66 -13.88 5.98
N LYS A 373 -6.22 -13.01 5.06
CA LYS A 373 -6.98 -12.68 3.87
C LYS A 373 -6.18 -13.00 2.62
N GLU A 374 -6.84 -13.60 1.65
CA GLU A 374 -6.31 -13.72 0.30
C GLU A 374 -6.46 -12.38 -0.42
N GLY A 375 -5.47 -12.04 -1.20
CA GLY A 375 -5.47 -10.85 -2.05
C GLY A 375 -4.59 -11.03 -3.27
N ALA A 376 -4.74 -10.13 -4.25
CA ALA A 376 -3.80 -10.03 -5.35
C ALA A 376 -2.39 -9.71 -4.82
N THR A 377 -1.37 -10.11 -5.54
CA THR A 377 0.02 -9.78 -5.21
C THR A 377 0.23 -8.25 -5.10
N LYS A 378 1.27 -7.81 -4.38
CA LYS A 378 1.46 -6.41 -4.00
C LYS A 378 1.59 -5.46 -5.20
N THR A 379 2.19 -5.92 -6.29
CA THR A 379 2.39 -5.13 -7.51
C THR A 379 2.03 -5.99 -8.72
N HIS A 380 1.74 -5.35 -9.86
CA HIS A 380 1.54 -6.05 -11.13
C HIS A 380 2.74 -6.95 -11.49
N TYR A 381 3.95 -6.49 -11.22
CA TYR A 381 5.20 -7.25 -11.43
C TYR A 381 5.33 -8.47 -10.52
N SER A 382 4.65 -8.49 -9.38
CA SER A 382 4.64 -9.67 -8.48
C SER A 382 3.72 -10.79 -9.00
N ASN A 383 2.83 -10.49 -9.93
CA ASN A 383 2.01 -11.47 -10.64
C ASN A 383 2.82 -11.96 -11.86
N GLY A 384 3.49 -13.10 -11.72
CA GLY A 384 4.36 -13.63 -12.74
C GLY A 384 4.66 -15.11 -12.53
N THR A 385 5.19 -15.74 -13.57
CA THR A 385 5.63 -17.14 -13.53
C THR A 385 7.07 -17.21 -13.03
N VAL A 386 7.35 -18.17 -12.19
CA VAL A 386 8.66 -18.52 -11.65
C VAL A 386 9.07 -19.85 -12.25
N ALA A 387 10.26 -19.91 -12.81
CA ALA A 387 10.87 -21.17 -13.21
C ALA A 387 11.37 -21.90 -11.95
N LEU A 388 11.11 -23.18 -11.86
CA LEU A 388 11.57 -24.07 -10.81
C LEU A 388 12.76 -24.88 -11.33
N ASP A 389 13.80 -24.99 -10.52
CA ASP A 389 14.82 -26.00 -10.78
C ASP A 389 14.26 -27.41 -10.52
N GLN A 390 14.92 -28.43 -11.07
CA GLN A 390 14.45 -29.81 -10.97
C GLN A 390 14.32 -30.31 -9.53
N ALA A 391 15.24 -29.90 -8.65
CA ALA A 391 15.20 -30.29 -7.24
C ALA A 391 14.00 -29.66 -6.54
N THR A 392 13.72 -28.37 -6.79
CA THR A 392 12.54 -27.68 -6.25
C THR A 392 11.24 -28.32 -6.75
N ALA A 393 11.15 -28.68 -8.03
CA ALA A 393 9.99 -29.39 -8.57
C ALA A 393 9.81 -30.78 -7.93
N ALA A 394 10.89 -31.54 -7.72
CA ALA A 394 10.86 -32.82 -7.02
C ALA A 394 10.39 -32.67 -5.56
N VAL A 395 10.90 -31.66 -4.84
CA VAL A 395 10.47 -31.34 -3.46
C VAL A 395 8.98 -31.01 -3.40
N LEU A 396 8.46 -30.26 -4.39
CA LEU A 396 7.02 -29.95 -4.45
C LEU A 396 6.18 -31.20 -4.76
N ARG A 397 6.64 -32.11 -5.64
CA ARG A 397 5.95 -33.40 -5.88
C ARG A 397 5.89 -34.24 -4.61
N ALA A 398 7.01 -34.36 -3.88
CA ALA A 398 7.04 -35.08 -2.61
C ALA A 398 6.11 -34.42 -1.55
N HIS A 399 6.06 -33.10 -1.53
CA HIS A 399 5.14 -32.36 -0.66
C HIS A 399 3.67 -32.63 -1.01
N ARG A 400 3.34 -32.73 -2.31
CA ARG A 400 1.99 -33.05 -2.77
C ARG A 400 1.56 -34.44 -2.30
N ALA A 401 2.41 -35.45 -2.49
CA ALA A 401 2.14 -36.79 -2.02
C ALA A 401 1.84 -36.84 -0.51
N ARG A 402 2.68 -36.16 0.30
CA ARG A 402 2.43 -36.06 1.75
C ARG A 402 1.13 -35.33 2.08
N GLN A 403 0.78 -34.27 1.38
CA GLN A 403 -0.46 -33.52 1.61
C GLN A 403 -1.70 -34.36 1.23
N ASP A 404 -1.58 -35.18 0.18
CA ASP A 404 -2.65 -36.11 -0.21
C ASP A 404 -2.85 -37.20 0.85
N GLU A 405 -1.78 -37.70 1.48
CA GLU A 405 -1.88 -38.60 2.66
C GLU A 405 -2.56 -37.92 3.85
N GLU A 406 -2.15 -36.69 4.19
CA GLU A 406 -2.81 -35.89 5.24
C GLU A 406 -4.30 -35.72 4.96
N ARG A 407 -4.68 -35.43 3.70
CA ARG A 407 -6.07 -35.28 3.27
C ARG A 407 -6.87 -36.56 3.47
N LEU A 408 -6.28 -37.71 3.18
CA LEU A 408 -6.93 -39.02 3.45
C LEU A 408 -7.14 -39.26 4.94
N VAL A 409 -6.16 -38.95 5.77
CA VAL A 409 -6.25 -39.11 7.24
C VAL A 409 -7.33 -38.19 7.83
N TRP A 410 -7.41 -36.93 7.40
CA TRP A 410 -8.41 -35.98 7.88
C TRP A 410 -9.81 -36.23 7.30
N GLY A 411 -9.92 -36.88 6.14
CA GLY A 411 -11.18 -37.20 5.49
C GLY A 411 -12.11 -35.99 5.35
N PRO A 412 -13.38 -36.11 5.79
CA PRO A 412 -14.36 -35.02 5.70
C PRO A 412 -14.01 -33.77 6.54
N ALA A 413 -13.10 -33.85 7.50
CA ALA A 413 -12.65 -32.72 8.30
C ALA A 413 -11.57 -31.89 7.61
N TRP A 414 -11.04 -32.33 6.47
CA TRP A 414 -10.11 -31.58 5.66
C TRP A 414 -10.75 -30.32 5.05
N THR A 415 -10.09 -29.20 5.20
CA THR A 415 -10.50 -27.94 4.55
C THR A 415 -9.76 -27.81 3.23
N ASP A 416 -10.42 -28.02 2.10
CA ASP A 416 -9.79 -27.89 0.79
C ASP A 416 -9.70 -26.41 0.38
N THR A 417 -8.51 -25.85 0.52
CA THR A 417 -8.19 -24.48 0.07
C THR A 417 -7.51 -24.43 -1.29
N GLY A 418 -7.18 -25.57 -1.88
CA GLY A 418 -6.41 -25.70 -3.12
C GLY A 418 -4.96 -25.24 -3.01
N ARG A 419 -4.46 -24.89 -1.80
CA ARG A 419 -3.12 -24.35 -1.60
C ARG A 419 -2.06 -25.44 -1.53
N ILE A 420 -0.86 -25.08 -1.98
CA ILE A 420 0.31 -25.95 -1.84
C ILE A 420 0.69 -26.08 -0.36
N PHE A 421 0.70 -24.99 0.39
CA PHE A 421 1.10 -24.99 1.80
C PHE A 421 -0.07 -24.64 2.71
N THR A 422 -0.45 -25.59 3.55
CA THR A 422 -1.59 -25.51 4.49
C THR A 422 -1.15 -25.88 5.90
N LYS A 423 -2.04 -25.77 6.85
CA LYS A 423 -1.97 -26.49 8.12
C LYS A 423 -2.27 -27.96 7.89
N GLU A 424 -2.06 -28.81 8.90
CA GLU A 424 -2.32 -30.25 8.84
C GLU A 424 -3.77 -30.60 8.46
N ASP A 425 -4.71 -29.71 8.79
CA ASP A 425 -6.14 -29.84 8.51
C ASP A 425 -6.59 -29.17 7.20
N GLY A 426 -5.66 -28.73 6.36
CA GLY A 426 -5.92 -28.10 5.07
C GLY A 426 -6.19 -26.59 5.14
N ARG A 427 -6.36 -25.99 6.33
CA ARG A 427 -6.62 -24.55 6.49
C ARG A 427 -5.40 -23.70 6.12
N ASP A 428 -5.65 -22.43 5.80
CA ASP A 428 -4.63 -21.45 5.46
C ASP A 428 -3.57 -21.29 6.55
N LEU A 429 -2.31 -21.19 6.14
CA LEU A 429 -1.21 -20.79 7.01
C LEU A 429 -1.34 -19.32 7.40
N THR A 430 -0.95 -19.02 8.63
CA THR A 430 -0.77 -17.63 9.06
C THR A 430 0.66 -17.20 8.75
N PRO A 431 0.89 -16.21 7.85
CA PRO A 431 2.26 -15.84 7.45
C PRO A 431 3.18 -15.48 8.61
N ASP A 432 2.67 -14.85 9.68
CA ASP A 432 3.49 -14.52 10.86
C ASP A 432 3.93 -15.79 11.60
N TRP A 433 3.05 -16.80 11.70
CA TRP A 433 3.39 -18.08 12.32
C TRP A 433 4.51 -18.78 11.54
N VAL A 434 4.45 -18.76 10.18
CA VAL A 434 5.51 -19.34 9.33
C VAL A 434 6.86 -18.67 9.62
N SER A 435 6.90 -17.34 9.82
CA SER A 435 8.15 -16.66 10.19
C SER A 435 8.68 -17.11 11.56
N THR A 436 7.80 -17.20 12.56
CA THR A 436 8.20 -17.64 13.91
C THR A 436 8.64 -19.10 13.91
N HIS A 437 8.00 -19.95 13.10
CA HIS A 437 8.39 -21.36 12.96
C HIS A 437 9.77 -21.48 12.29
N PHE A 438 10.01 -20.72 11.22
CA PHE A 438 11.33 -20.62 10.58
C PHE A 438 12.44 -20.21 11.58
N GLU A 439 12.18 -19.18 12.40
CA GLU A 439 13.14 -18.72 13.41
C GLU A 439 13.44 -19.82 14.43
N ARG A 440 12.46 -20.62 14.82
CA ARG A 440 12.65 -21.77 15.72
C ARG A 440 13.49 -22.88 15.10
N LEU A 441 13.23 -23.23 13.84
CA LEU A 441 14.03 -24.21 13.11
C LEU A 441 15.47 -23.72 12.94
N THR A 442 15.67 -22.42 12.63
CA THR A 442 16.99 -21.81 12.56
C THR A 442 17.76 -21.94 13.87
N PHE A 443 17.09 -21.66 14.99
CA PHE A 443 17.68 -21.81 16.32
C PHE A 443 18.03 -23.27 16.64
N GLN A 444 17.13 -24.22 16.32
CA GLN A 444 17.35 -25.65 16.52
C GLN A 444 18.50 -26.20 15.66
N ALA A 445 18.68 -25.66 14.45
CA ALA A 445 19.80 -25.97 13.58
C ALA A 445 21.14 -25.39 14.05
N GLY A 446 21.16 -24.61 15.15
CA GLY A 446 22.38 -23.96 15.65
C GLY A 446 22.91 -22.86 14.73
N LEU A 447 22.11 -22.35 13.80
CA LEU A 447 22.50 -21.36 12.82
C LEU A 447 22.34 -19.93 13.37
N PRO A 448 23.08 -18.94 12.85
CA PRO A 448 22.90 -17.56 13.21
C PRO A 448 21.56 -17.01 12.69
N PRO A 449 20.91 -16.06 13.40
CA PRO A 449 19.57 -15.62 13.11
C PRO A 449 19.46 -14.87 11.77
N THR A 450 18.53 -15.35 10.94
CA THR A 450 18.13 -14.73 9.69
C THR A 450 16.59 -14.65 9.65
N ARG A 451 16.03 -13.61 9.07
CA ARG A 451 14.56 -13.52 8.89
C ARG A 451 14.14 -14.34 7.69
N LEU A 452 12.93 -14.91 7.73
CA LEU A 452 12.38 -15.63 6.57
C LEU A 452 12.41 -14.79 5.28
N HIS A 453 12.20 -13.48 5.36
CA HIS A 453 12.29 -12.59 4.20
C HIS A 453 13.71 -12.46 3.65
N ASP A 454 14.73 -12.65 4.49
CA ASP A 454 16.13 -12.54 4.10
C ASP A 454 16.59 -13.77 3.29
N LEU A 455 15.84 -14.90 3.28
CA LEU A 455 16.05 -15.98 2.31
C LEU A 455 15.88 -15.49 0.87
N ARG A 456 14.93 -14.56 0.63
CA ARG A 456 14.77 -13.92 -0.68
C ARG A 456 16.00 -13.05 -1.03
N HIS A 457 16.60 -12.38 -0.05
CA HIS A 457 17.88 -11.68 -0.25
C HIS A 457 18.99 -12.69 -0.56
N GLY A 458 19.00 -13.83 0.14
CA GLY A 458 19.88 -14.96 -0.16
C GLY A 458 19.72 -15.48 -1.59
N ALA A 459 18.49 -15.68 -2.06
CA ALA A 459 18.22 -16.10 -3.43
C ALA A 459 18.80 -15.13 -4.47
N ALA A 460 18.69 -13.81 -4.21
CA ALA A 460 19.33 -12.80 -5.06
C ALA A 460 20.85 -12.93 -5.07
N THR A 461 21.44 -13.07 -3.88
CA THR A 461 22.89 -13.22 -3.72
C THR A 461 23.42 -14.48 -4.40
N LEU A 462 22.71 -15.60 -4.26
CA LEU A 462 23.04 -16.87 -4.93
C LEU A 462 22.93 -16.77 -6.45
N SER A 463 21.87 -16.14 -6.97
CA SER A 463 21.70 -15.96 -8.41
C SER A 463 22.85 -15.16 -9.02
N LEU A 464 23.26 -14.07 -8.37
CA LEU A 464 24.39 -13.25 -8.82
C LEU A 464 25.73 -14.01 -8.67
N ALA A 465 25.90 -14.78 -7.59
CA ALA A 465 27.09 -15.61 -7.38
C ALA A 465 27.21 -16.73 -8.42
N ALA A 466 26.09 -17.22 -8.93
CA ALA A 466 26.04 -18.19 -10.04
C ALA A 466 26.33 -17.56 -11.43
N GLY A 467 26.65 -16.25 -11.48
CA GLY A 467 27.00 -15.55 -12.73
C GLY A 467 25.80 -14.98 -13.49
N ASN A 468 24.59 -15.06 -12.95
CA ASN A 468 23.43 -14.41 -13.57
C ASN A 468 23.58 -12.88 -13.50
N ASP A 469 23.18 -12.19 -14.56
CA ASP A 469 23.19 -10.74 -14.58
C ASP A 469 22.08 -10.12 -13.68
N MET A 470 22.24 -8.82 -13.39
CA MET A 470 21.34 -8.08 -12.53
C MET A 470 19.88 -8.05 -13.03
N LYS A 471 19.68 -8.02 -14.36
CA LYS A 471 18.35 -7.98 -14.98
C LYS A 471 17.65 -9.32 -14.83
N THR A 472 18.35 -10.41 -15.10
CA THR A 472 17.87 -11.79 -14.91
C THR A 472 17.51 -12.05 -13.45
N THR A 473 18.40 -11.70 -12.51
CA THR A 473 18.13 -11.80 -11.06
C THR A 473 16.93 -10.94 -10.64
N SER A 474 16.80 -9.72 -11.16
CA SER A 474 15.64 -8.85 -10.90
C SER A 474 14.33 -9.45 -11.42
N ALA A 475 14.37 -10.07 -12.60
CA ALA A 475 13.21 -10.75 -13.20
C ALA A 475 12.80 -11.98 -12.37
N MET A 476 13.76 -12.84 -11.99
CA MET A 476 13.55 -14.00 -11.12
C MET A 476 12.84 -13.60 -9.82
N LEU A 477 13.28 -12.51 -9.21
CA LEU A 477 12.69 -11.98 -7.99
C LEU A 477 11.40 -11.18 -8.22
N ARG A 478 11.03 -10.89 -9.45
CA ARG A 478 9.87 -10.05 -9.79
C ARG A 478 9.92 -8.69 -9.08
N HIS A 479 11.08 -8.02 -9.15
CA HIS A 479 11.23 -6.65 -8.68
C HIS A 479 10.65 -5.67 -9.68
N SER A 480 10.01 -4.60 -9.19
CA SER A 480 9.43 -3.55 -10.05
C SER A 480 10.50 -2.69 -10.73
N THR A 481 11.71 -2.66 -10.19
CA THR A 481 12.87 -1.95 -10.74
C THR A 481 14.15 -2.71 -10.46
N VAL A 482 15.12 -2.63 -11.35
CA VAL A 482 16.46 -3.21 -11.16
C VAL A 482 17.21 -2.56 -9.99
N SER A 483 16.89 -1.29 -9.67
CA SER A 483 17.45 -0.57 -8.52
C SER A 483 17.23 -1.31 -7.20
N ILE A 484 16.08 -1.97 -7.03
CA ILE A 484 15.81 -2.78 -5.82
C ILE A 484 16.81 -3.93 -5.71
N THR A 485 17.13 -4.58 -6.84
CA THR A 485 18.13 -5.65 -6.89
C THR A 485 19.53 -5.09 -6.67
N ALA A 486 19.84 -3.92 -7.22
CA ALA A 486 21.13 -3.26 -7.05
C ALA A 486 21.39 -2.86 -5.59
N ASP A 487 20.38 -2.38 -4.86
CA ASP A 487 20.50 -2.09 -3.42
C ASP A 487 20.77 -3.37 -2.59
N LEU A 488 20.31 -4.54 -3.07
CA LEU A 488 20.62 -5.84 -2.48
C LEU A 488 22.03 -6.33 -2.83
N TYR A 489 22.58 -5.89 -3.98
CA TYR A 489 23.92 -6.28 -4.47
C TYR A 489 25.06 -5.83 -3.55
N THR A 490 24.81 -4.93 -2.60
CA THR A 490 25.79 -4.58 -1.56
C THR A 490 26.19 -5.77 -0.68
N THR A 491 25.46 -6.89 -0.75
CA THR A 491 25.72 -8.14 -0.03
C THR A 491 26.43 -9.13 -0.95
N VAL A 492 27.72 -8.90 -1.22
CA VAL A 492 28.54 -9.81 -2.02
C VAL A 492 29.09 -10.91 -1.11
N LEU A 493 28.96 -12.17 -1.56
CA LEU A 493 29.65 -13.29 -0.91
C LEU A 493 31.18 -13.06 -0.97
N PRO A 494 31.93 -13.27 0.12
CA PRO A 494 33.39 -13.05 0.12
C PRO A 494 34.11 -13.79 -1.02
N GLU A 495 33.70 -15.01 -1.32
CA GLU A 495 34.25 -15.85 -2.37
C GLU A 495 34.09 -15.22 -3.76
N VAL A 496 32.90 -14.60 -4.02
CA VAL A 496 32.61 -13.90 -5.29
C VAL A 496 33.44 -12.61 -5.39
N ALA A 497 33.60 -11.89 -4.27
CA ALA A 497 34.41 -10.69 -4.25
C ALA A 497 35.90 -11.01 -4.51
N TRP A 498 36.41 -12.07 -3.94
CA TRP A 498 37.78 -12.55 -4.18
C TRP A 498 37.97 -13.01 -5.62
N ALA A 499 37.05 -13.84 -6.15
CA ALA A 499 37.12 -14.29 -7.54
C ALA A 499 37.09 -13.12 -8.52
N ALA A 500 36.28 -12.11 -8.26
CA ALA A 500 36.22 -10.89 -9.09
C ALA A 500 37.50 -10.07 -9.00
N ALA A 501 38.12 -9.97 -7.81
CA ALA A 501 39.40 -9.29 -7.62
C ALA A 501 40.51 -9.99 -8.38
N GLU A 502 40.64 -11.33 -8.24
CA GLU A 502 41.63 -12.15 -8.96
C GLU A 502 41.43 -12.07 -10.47
N ALA A 503 40.20 -12.21 -10.96
CA ALA A 503 39.89 -12.08 -12.38
C ALA A 503 40.25 -10.68 -12.93
N SER A 504 40.03 -9.63 -12.15
CA SER A 504 40.39 -8.26 -12.54
C SER A 504 41.92 -8.09 -12.55
N ALA A 505 42.61 -8.64 -11.57
CA ALA A 505 44.09 -8.59 -11.50
C ALA A 505 44.74 -9.34 -12.67
N ALA A 506 44.16 -10.47 -13.07
CA ALA A 506 44.64 -11.28 -14.20
C ALA A 506 44.56 -10.57 -15.55
N LEU A 507 43.73 -9.55 -15.68
CA LEU A 507 43.64 -8.74 -16.92
C LEU A 507 44.81 -7.78 -17.10
N VAL A 508 45.64 -7.56 -16.06
CA VAL A 508 46.74 -6.61 -16.12
C VAL A 508 48.06 -7.38 -16.28
N PRO A 509 48.66 -7.40 -17.49
CA PRO A 509 49.96 -8.08 -17.69
C PRO A 509 51.04 -7.34 -16.95
N ARG A 510 51.76 -8.05 -16.07
CA ARG A 510 52.91 -7.53 -15.31
C ARG A 510 54.19 -8.18 -15.86
N SER A 511 55.20 -7.36 -16.11
CA SER A 511 56.53 -7.82 -16.59
C SER A 511 57.41 -8.42 -15.47
N THR A 512 57.02 -8.22 -14.20
CA THR A 512 57.71 -8.78 -13.03
C THR A 512 56.71 -9.48 -12.13
N THR A 513 56.91 -10.77 -11.86
CA THR A 513 56.24 -11.52 -10.79
C THR A 513 56.83 -11.05 -9.46
N VAL A 514 56.00 -10.64 -8.50
CA VAL A 514 56.41 -10.35 -7.12
C VAL A 514 56.60 -11.65 -6.39
#